data_64cd36cde7b58faeacd36a4395525102
#
_entry.id   64cd36cde7b58faeacd36a4395525102
#
_cell.length_a   1.000
_cell.length_b   1.000
_cell.length_c   1.000
_cell.angle_alpha   90.00
_cell.angle_beta   90.00
_cell.angle_gamma   90.00
#
_symmetry.space_group_name_H-M   'P 1'
#
loop_
_entity.id
_entity.type
_entity.pdbx_description
1 polymer ?
#
loop_
_entity_poly.entity_id
_entity_poly.type
_entity_poly.pdbx_seq_one_letter_code
_entity_poly.pdbx_strand_id
1 'polypeptide(L)'
;MKKEHRIYLAGPLCFYPTGYSLWNSNRQEAEYYGFTITMPNDNQLVREGETVSKVEMASRIFKNCVWGIEGVDGIIVNLETYRGSEPDGGSLYELGMAYGVGARCYGFTRDKRTVGVKYQAAKYNDDVKTAKDIFGNNLGHPELPFAVNVIGSTKIIEGSFSDALQMYRIDLEEESKKKAMRGYTETKAPLTVTLEKKDRPVVYVSTSDRDNLDAKEKYEELRKVLDKYGFDAIFPTDDAPGVENIETDDIYEKAYNQILRREYLYRGHLMLLLF
;
A
#
# COMPACT_ATOMS: atom_id res chain seq x y z
N MET A 1 -26.63 -16.98 5.17
CA MET A 1 -26.46 -15.85 4.24
C MET A 1 -25.00 -15.83 3.83
N LYS A 2 -24.68 -15.80 2.52
CA LYS A 2 -23.28 -15.56 2.09
C LYS A 2 -22.86 -14.18 2.60
N LYS A 3 -21.70 -14.08 3.25
CA LYS A 3 -21.13 -12.79 3.65
C LYS A 3 -20.94 -11.96 2.38
N GLU A 4 -21.53 -10.78 2.33
CA GLU A 4 -21.31 -9.83 1.23
C GLU A 4 -19.91 -9.25 1.39
N HIS A 5 -19.07 -9.41 0.36
CA HIS A 5 -17.71 -8.86 0.38
C HIS A 5 -17.73 -7.40 -0.07
N ARG A 6 -17.22 -6.53 0.78
CA ARG A 6 -17.06 -5.10 0.51
C ARG A 6 -15.64 -4.80 0.05
N ILE A 7 -15.52 -4.15 -1.09
CA ILE A 7 -14.25 -3.81 -1.72
C ILE A 7 -14.15 -2.28 -1.84
N TYR A 8 -12.98 -1.72 -1.52
CA TYR A 8 -12.67 -0.33 -1.84
C TYR A 8 -12.02 -0.26 -3.23
N LEU A 9 -12.54 0.59 -4.11
CA LEU A 9 -11.92 0.86 -5.41
C LEU A 9 -11.12 2.14 -5.34
N ALA A 10 -9.78 2.02 -5.37
CA ALA A 10 -8.84 3.13 -5.42
C ALA A 10 -8.41 3.43 -6.85
N GLY A 11 -8.28 4.70 -7.20
CA GLY A 11 -7.82 5.09 -8.53
C GLY A 11 -8.10 6.56 -8.86
N PRO A 12 -7.46 7.09 -9.92
CA PRO A 12 -7.57 8.49 -10.31
C PRO A 12 -8.85 8.84 -11.06
N LEU A 13 -9.89 8.01 -11.00
CA LEU A 13 -11.14 8.19 -11.77
C LEU A 13 -11.79 9.56 -11.50
N CYS A 14 -11.69 10.08 -10.26
CA CYS A 14 -12.23 11.39 -9.89
C CYS A 14 -11.61 12.55 -10.67
N PHE A 15 -10.46 12.35 -11.30
CA PHE A 15 -9.76 13.39 -12.07
C PHE A 15 -10.04 13.32 -13.57
N TYR A 16 -10.75 12.29 -14.03
CA TYR A 16 -11.09 12.17 -15.45
C TYR A 16 -12.43 12.83 -15.78
N PRO A 17 -12.57 13.47 -16.95
CA PRO A 17 -13.84 14.09 -17.37
C PRO A 17 -15.02 13.13 -17.36
N THR A 18 -14.77 11.83 -17.60
CA THR A 18 -15.76 10.74 -17.62
C THR A 18 -15.86 10.00 -16.30
N GLY A 19 -15.20 10.48 -15.23
CA GLY A 19 -15.04 9.74 -13.98
C GLY A 19 -16.33 9.26 -13.36
N TYR A 20 -17.36 10.10 -13.32
CA TYR A 20 -18.67 9.74 -12.74
C TYR A 20 -19.37 8.61 -13.50
N SER A 21 -19.32 8.61 -14.84
CA SER A 21 -19.91 7.51 -15.62
C SER A 21 -19.15 6.22 -15.42
N LEU A 22 -17.82 6.28 -15.35
CA LEU A 22 -16.98 5.11 -15.05
C LEU A 22 -17.24 4.55 -13.65
N TRP A 23 -17.49 5.38 -12.65
CA TRP A 23 -17.84 4.91 -11.31
C TRP A 23 -19.13 4.10 -11.27
N ASN A 24 -20.17 4.60 -11.91
CA ASN A 24 -21.44 3.87 -11.99
C ASN A 24 -21.26 2.52 -12.72
N SER A 25 -20.49 2.51 -13.80
CA SER A 25 -20.16 1.28 -14.53
C SER A 25 -19.39 0.30 -13.64
N ASN A 26 -18.37 0.77 -12.92
CA ASN A 26 -17.57 -0.08 -12.03
C ASN A 26 -18.41 -0.64 -10.87
N ARG A 27 -19.38 0.14 -10.37
CA ARG A 27 -20.30 -0.34 -9.34
C ARG A 27 -21.17 -1.47 -9.84
N GLN A 28 -21.78 -1.30 -11.01
CA GLN A 28 -22.60 -2.34 -11.64
C GLN A 28 -21.79 -3.58 -11.96
N GLU A 29 -20.56 -3.42 -12.39
CA GLU A 29 -19.66 -4.52 -12.66
C GLU A 29 -19.28 -5.28 -11.38
N ALA A 30 -18.99 -4.59 -10.29
CA ALA A 30 -18.72 -5.23 -8.99
C ALA A 30 -19.94 -6.01 -8.49
N GLU A 31 -21.14 -5.44 -8.62
CA GLU A 31 -22.40 -6.10 -8.27
C GLU A 31 -22.62 -7.38 -9.10
N TYR A 32 -22.29 -7.35 -10.38
CA TYR A 32 -22.36 -8.54 -11.25
C TYR A 32 -21.49 -9.69 -10.71
N TYR A 33 -20.29 -9.37 -10.18
CA TYR A 33 -19.42 -10.35 -9.53
C TYR A 33 -19.84 -10.68 -8.08
N GLY A 34 -20.87 -10.06 -7.55
CA GLY A 34 -21.40 -10.28 -6.20
C GLY A 34 -20.63 -9.54 -5.11
N PHE A 35 -20.06 -8.38 -5.44
CA PHE A 35 -19.36 -7.51 -4.52
C PHE A 35 -20.07 -6.17 -4.35
N THR A 36 -19.96 -5.60 -3.15
CA THR A 36 -20.30 -4.19 -2.90
C THR A 36 -19.02 -3.38 -2.93
N ILE A 37 -19.01 -2.24 -3.65
CA ILE A 37 -17.86 -1.35 -3.67
C ILE A 37 -18.12 -0.02 -2.98
N THR A 38 -17.06 0.50 -2.33
CA THR A 38 -16.95 1.87 -1.84
C THR A 38 -15.85 2.59 -2.61
N MET A 39 -16.03 3.88 -2.81
CA MET A 39 -15.13 4.71 -3.62
C MET A 39 -14.93 6.09 -2.95
N PRO A 40 -13.84 6.82 -3.26
CA PRO A 40 -13.52 8.10 -2.62
C PRO A 40 -14.64 9.15 -2.67
N ASN A 41 -15.51 9.09 -3.67
CA ASN A 41 -16.55 10.10 -3.89
C ASN A 41 -17.97 9.63 -3.50
N ASP A 42 -18.10 8.60 -2.68
CA ASP A 42 -19.41 8.08 -2.30
C ASP A 42 -20.19 9.01 -1.36
N ASN A 43 -19.52 9.95 -0.71
CA ASN A 43 -20.14 10.88 0.22
C ASN A 43 -20.04 12.33 -0.24
N GLN A 44 -21.08 13.10 0.05
CA GLN A 44 -21.06 14.54 -0.11
C GLN A 44 -20.24 15.17 1.02
N LEU A 45 -19.13 15.84 0.68
CA LEU A 45 -18.17 16.39 1.64
C LEU A 45 -18.46 17.85 2.04
N VAL A 46 -19.29 18.54 1.26
CA VAL A 46 -19.67 19.95 1.47
C VAL A 46 -21.17 20.06 1.42
N ARG A 47 -21.77 20.77 2.39
CA ARG A 47 -23.20 21.07 2.40
C ARG A 47 -23.49 22.21 1.43
N GLU A 48 -24.72 22.26 0.94
CA GLU A 48 -25.16 23.38 0.11
C GLU A 48 -24.98 24.72 0.86
N GLY A 49 -24.36 25.72 0.20
CA GLY A 49 -24.07 27.02 0.80
C GLY A 49 -22.88 27.07 1.77
N GLU A 50 -22.21 25.93 2.04
CA GLU A 50 -21.04 25.89 2.90
C GLU A 50 -19.78 26.32 2.15
N THR A 51 -18.99 27.23 2.72
CA THR A 51 -17.66 27.60 2.22
C THR A 51 -16.61 26.87 3.02
N VAL A 52 -15.78 26.07 2.37
CA VAL A 52 -14.75 25.25 3.00
C VAL A 52 -13.37 25.67 2.48
N SER A 53 -12.41 25.84 3.38
CA SER A 53 -11.02 26.10 2.97
C SER A 53 -10.42 24.88 2.26
N LYS A 54 -9.36 25.10 1.44
CA LYS A 54 -8.68 24.00 0.74
C LYS A 54 -8.09 22.96 1.72
N VAL A 55 -7.57 23.41 2.84
CA VAL A 55 -7.00 22.53 3.88
C VAL A 55 -8.08 21.70 4.55
N GLU A 56 -9.20 22.33 4.92
CA GLU A 56 -10.35 21.62 5.48
C GLU A 56 -10.94 20.62 4.48
N MET A 57 -11.04 20.99 3.21
CA MET A 57 -11.48 20.08 2.15
C MET A 57 -10.55 18.85 2.06
N ALA A 58 -9.24 19.06 2.05
CA ALA A 58 -8.28 17.96 2.03
C ALA A 58 -8.44 17.02 3.24
N SER A 59 -8.67 17.58 4.44
CA SER A 59 -8.96 16.80 5.64
C SER A 59 -10.25 15.98 5.51
N ARG A 60 -11.31 16.55 4.94
CA ARG A 60 -12.58 15.85 4.73
C ARG A 60 -12.45 14.72 3.71
N ILE A 61 -11.74 14.96 2.60
CA ILE A 61 -11.44 13.94 1.60
C ILE A 61 -10.68 12.79 2.26
N PHE A 62 -9.62 13.08 2.99
CA PHE A 62 -8.83 12.06 3.70
C PHE A 62 -9.69 11.23 4.65
N LYS A 63 -10.47 11.87 5.52
CA LYS A 63 -11.38 11.17 6.45
C LYS A 63 -12.39 10.30 5.72
N ASN A 64 -12.88 10.75 4.57
CA ASN A 64 -13.80 9.96 3.74
C ASN A 64 -13.13 8.71 3.15
N CYS A 65 -11.88 8.82 2.69
CA CYS A 65 -11.10 7.67 2.24
C CYS A 65 -10.86 6.66 3.37
N VAL A 66 -10.46 7.16 4.56
CA VAL A 66 -10.31 6.30 5.77
C VAL A 66 -11.60 5.56 6.09
N TRP A 67 -12.73 6.30 6.13
CA TRP A 67 -14.04 5.68 6.37
C TRP A 67 -14.41 4.64 5.30
N GLY A 68 -14.11 4.92 4.03
CA GLY A 68 -14.38 4.00 2.92
C GLY A 68 -13.58 2.72 3.00
N ILE A 69 -12.36 2.77 3.55
CA ILE A 69 -11.45 1.63 3.70
C ILE A 69 -11.73 0.86 5.01
N GLU A 70 -12.29 1.51 6.02
CA GLU A 70 -12.55 0.88 7.31
C GLU A 70 -13.50 -0.33 7.17
N GLY A 71 -13.02 -1.50 7.56
CA GLY A 71 -13.78 -2.74 7.56
C GLY A 71 -14.08 -3.31 6.16
N VAL A 72 -13.36 -2.93 5.11
CA VAL A 72 -13.46 -3.61 3.81
C VAL A 72 -12.79 -4.98 3.86
N ASP A 73 -13.28 -5.91 3.05
CA ASP A 73 -12.66 -7.24 2.90
C ASP A 73 -11.48 -7.19 1.91
N GLY A 74 -11.45 -6.18 1.03
CA GLY A 74 -10.36 -5.98 0.08
C GLY A 74 -10.33 -4.61 -0.56
N ILE A 75 -9.23 -4.34 -1.24
CA ILE A 75 -9.03 -3.17 -2.09
C ILE A 75 -8.66 -3.63 -3.50
N ILE A 76 -9.20 -2.95 -4.50
CA ILE A 76 -8.74 -3.06 -5.88
C ILE A 76 -8.22 -1.68 -6.29
N VAL A 77 -6.94 -1.60 -6.67
CA VAL A 77 -6.28 -0.35 -7.02
C VAL A 77 -5.97 -0.28 -8.51
N ASN A 78 -6.28 0.86 -9.12
CA ASN A 78 -5.86 1.16 -10.48
C ASN A 78 -4.38 1.55 -10.47
N LEU A 79 -3.54 0.71 -11.08
CA LEU A 79 -2.09 0.88 -11.19
C LEU A 79 -1.65 1.42 -12.57
N GLU A 80 -2.59 1.93 -13.37
CA GLU A 80 -2.21 2.64 -14.60
C GLU A 80 -1.42 3.90 -14.26
N THR A 81 -0.50 4.26 -15.15
CA THR A 81 0.31 5.47 -14.99
C THR A 81 -0.56 6.72 -14.94
N TYR A 82 -0.28 7.62 -14.00
CA TYR A 82 -1.03 8.85 -13.81
C TYR A 82 -0.09 10.03 -13.53
N ARG A 83 -0.16 11.05 -14.37
CA ARG A 83 0.70 12.26 -14.29
C ARG A 83 2.21 11.95 -14.28
N GLY A 84 2.63 10.90 -14.96
CA GLY A 84 4.03 10.48 -15.03
C GLY A 84 4.15 8.98 -15.27
N SER A 85 5.21 8.39 -14.78
CA SER A 85 5.51 6.95 -14.96
C SER A 85 4.97 6.06 -13.84
N GLU A 86 4.48 6.65 -12.76
CA GLU A 86 3.92 5.94 -11.60
C GLU A 86 2.40 5.99 -11.56
N PRO A 87 1.75 5.07 -10.84
CA PRO A 87 0.36 5.17 -10.47
C PRO A 87 0.07 6.42 -9.63
N ASP A 88 -1.21 6.76 -9.46
CA ASP A 88 -1.62 7.86 -8.61
C ASP A 88 -1.19 7.67 -7.15
N GLY A 89 -0.47 8.64 -6.60
CA GLY A 89 0.08 8.58 -5.25
C GLY A 89 -1.00 8.50 -4.16
N GLY A 90 -2.17 9.10 -4.36
CA GLY A 90 -3.31 8.98 -3.45
C GLY A 90 -3.81 7.54 -3.38
N SER A 91 -3.94 6.90 -4.53
CA SER A 91 -4.36 5.51 -4.64
C SER A 91 -3.36 4.52 -4.01
N LEU A 92 -2.05 4.81 -4.13
CA LEU A 92 -1.02 4.00 -3.45
C LEU A 92 -1.05 4.20 -1.93
N TYR A 93 -1.36 5.40 -1.47
CA TYR A 93 -1.55 5.66 -0.04
C TYR A 93 -2.76 4.89 0.51
N GLU A 94 -3.87 4.88 -0.21
CA GLU A 94 -5.08 4.10 0.12
C GLU A 94 -4.80 2.60 0.13
N LEU A 95 -4.00 2.10 -0.82
CA LEU A 95 -3.53 0.72 -0.84
C LEU A 95 -2.77 0.36 0.45
N GLY A 96 -1.84 1.22 0.86
CA GLY A 96 -1.09 1.02 2.10
C GLY A 96 -1.98 1.02 3.35
N MET A 97 -2.99 1.91 3.41
CA MET A 97 -3.97 1.91 4.50
C MET A 97 -4.79 0.62 4.54
N ALA A 98 -5.30 0.17 3.39
CA ALA A 98 -6.09 -1.05 3.28
C ALA A 98 -5.28 -2.30 3.66
N TYR A 99 -4.02 -2.36 3.23
CA TYR A 99 -3.10 -3.41 3.63
C TYR A 99 -2.89 -3.44 5.14
N GLY A 100 -2.69 -2.27 5.76
CA GLY A 100 -2.49 -2.13 7.20
C GLY A 100 -3.67 -2.58 8.06
N VAL A 101 -4.89 -2.54 7.53
CA VAL A 101 -6.09 -3.07 8.22
C VAL A 101 -6.39 -4.52 7.85
N GLY A 102 -5.51 -5.19 7.09
CA GLY A 102 -5.63 -6.61 6.74
C GLY A 102 -6.55 -6.90 5.57
N ALA A 103 -6.91 -5.91 4.76
CA ALA A 103 -7.70 -6.10 3.55
C ALA A 103 -6.88 -6.85 2.48
N ARG A 104 -7.54 -7.63 1.63
CA ARG A 104 -6.91 -8.26 0.46
C ARG A 104 -6.58 -7.21 -0.58
N CYS A 105 -5.35 -7.17 -1.06
CA CYS A 105 -4.88 -6.17 -1.99
C CYS A 105 -4.75 -6.74 -3.40
N TYR A 106 -5.50 -6.16 -4.34
CA TYR A 106 -5.43 -6.43 -5.76
C TYR A 106 -5.16 -5.14 -6.52
N GLY A 107 -4.39 -5.24 -7.60
CA GLY A 107 -4.14 -4.12 -8.48
C GLY A 107 -4.33 -4.54 -9.93
N PHE A 108 -4.80 -3.64 -10.78
CA PHE A 108 -4.91 -3.89 -12.21
C PHE A 108 -4.16 -2.85 -13.02
N THR A 109 -3.57 -3.29 -14.12
CA THR A 109 -2.87 -2.44 -15.08
C THR A 109 -2.78 -3.14 -16.43
N ARG A 110 -2.74 -2.36 -17.50
CA ARG A 110 -2.36 -2.84 -18.85
C ARG A 110 -0.89 -2.66 -19.15
N ASP A 111 -0.15 -1.97 -18.25
CA ASP A 111 1.26 -1.67 -18.43
C ASP A 111 2.11 -2.31 -17.32
N LYS A 112 2.55 -3.53 -17.57
CA LYS A 112 3.50 -4.26 -16.71
C LYS A 112 4.95 -4.13 -17.15
N ARG A 113 5.27 -3.17 -18.02
CA ARG A 113 6.67 -2.87 -18.31
C ARG A 113 7.40 -2.55 -17.02
N THR A 114 8.68 -2.87 -16.98
CA THR A 114 9.51 -2.61 -15.82
C THR A 114 9.70 -1.12 -15.56
N VAL A 115 9.95 -0.76 -14.31
CA VAL A 115 10.27 0.62 -13.89
C VAL A 115 11.40 1.19 -14.75
N GLY A 116 12.45 0.41 -15.02
CA GLY A 116 13.55 0.84 -15.88
C GLY A 116 13.10 1.27 -17.28
N VAL A 117 12.13 0.57 -17.88
CA VAL A 117 11.56 0.92 -19.19
C VAL A 117 10.64 2.13 -19.08
N LYS A 118 9.76 2.19 -18.06
CA LYS A 118 8.83 3.30 -17.85
C LYS A 118 9.54 4.63 -17.66
N TYR A 119 10.66 4.62 -16.96
CA TYR A 119 11.48 5.82 -16.71
C TYR A 119 12.53 6.09 -17.79
N GLN A 120 12.52 5.33 -18.89
CA GLN A 120 13.50 5.49 -19.99
C GLN A 120 14.94 5.50 -19.46
N ALA A 121 15.26 4.58 -18.56
CA ALA A 121 16.55 4.51 -17.92
C ALA A 121 17.67 4.50 -18.97
N ALA A 122 18.55 5.51 -18.94
CA ALA A 122 19.54 5.75 -19.98
C ALA A 122 20.61 4.66 -20.05
N LYS A 123 20.75 3.84 -18.99
CA LYS A 123 21.62 2.66 -18.96
C LYS A 123 21.04 1.63 -18.01
N TYR A 124 20.32 0.67 -18.53
CA TYR A 124 20.12 -0.59 -17.86
C TYR A 124 21.38 -1.43 -18.10
N ASN A 125 22.17 -1.63 -17.06
CA ASN A 125 23.32 -2.52 -17.10
C ASN A 125 22.98 -3.73 -16.23
N ASP A 126 22.79 -4.90 -16.84
CA ASP A 126 22.42 -6.14 -16.14
C ASP A 126 23.44 -6.52 -15.03
N ASP A 127 24.70 -6.10 -15.18
CA ASP A 127 25.76 -6.37 -14.21
C ASP A 127 25.74 -5.46 -12.98
N VAL A 128 25.02 -4.34 -13.03
CA VAL A 128 24.95 -3.38 -11.93
C VAL A 128 23.48 -3.08 -11.71
N LYS A 129 22.84 -3.66 -10.75
CA LYS A 129 21.43 -3.45 -10.35
C LYS A 129 21.05 -1.96 -10.11
N THR A 130 21.66 -1.04 -10.83
CA THR A 130 21.54 0.41 -10.72
C THR A 130 21.18 1.02 -12.08
N ALA A 131 19.89 1.07 -12.39
CA ALA A 131 19.41 1.97 -13.42
C ALA A 131 19.17 3.34 -12.81
N LYS A 132 19.43 4.39 -13.59
CA LYS A 132 19.20 5.78 -13.19
C LYS A 132 18.11 6.40 -14.04
N ASP A 133 17.29 7.24 -13.45
CA ASP A 133 16.35 8.09 -14.17
C ASP A 133 17.09 9.21 -14.93
N ILE A 134 16.32 10.02 -15.66
CA ILE A 134 16.87 11.16 -16.43
C ILE A 134 17.54 12.24 -15.55
N PHE A 135 17.25 12.24 -14.25
CA PHE A 135 17.83 13.18 -13.27
C PHE A 135 19.05 12.59 -12.55
N GLY A 136 19.41 11.32 -12.84
CA GLY A 136 20.53 10.63 -12.23
C GLY A 136 20.23 9.94 -10.92
N ASN A 137 18.96 9.87 -10.48
CA ASN A 137 18.55 9.13 -9.29
C ASN A 137 18.53 7.63 -9.56
N ASN A 138 18.85 6.83 -8.55
CA ASN A 138 18.75 5.37 -8.64
C ASN A 138 17.29 4.95 -8.63
N LEU A 139 16.93 4.02 -9.52
CA LEU A 139 15.55 3.49 -9.63
C LEU A 139 15.26 2.32 -8.67
N GLY A 140 16.20 1.99 -7.77
CA GLY A 140 16.04 0.89 -6.84
C GLY A 140 15.97 -0.47 -7.54
N HIS A 141 14.76 -0.92 -7.89
CA HIS A 141 14.50 -2.21 -8.56
C HIS A 141 13.95 -2.01 -9.98
N PRO A 142 14.79 -1.63 -10.94
CA PRO A 142 14.36 -1.28 -12.29
C PRO A 142 13.74 -2.45 -13.07
N GLU A 143 14.01 -3.69 -12.67
CA GLU A 143 13.46 -4.93 -13.24
C GLU A 143 12.01 -5.20 -12.85
N LEU A 144 11.50 -4.54 -11.81
CA LEU A 144 10.12 -4.70 -11.36
C LEU A 144 9.16 -3.74 -12.10
N PRO A 145 7.89 -4.10 -12.26
CA PRO A 145 6.91 -3.23 -12.91
C PRO A 145 6.43 -2.07 -12.02
N PHE A 146 6.61 -2.15 -10.70
CA PHE A 146 6.20 -1.15 -9.73
C PHE A 146 7.17 -1.09 -8.56
N ALA A 147 7.02 -0.07 -7.73
CA ALA A 147 7.73 0.05 -6.47
C ALA A 147 7.54 -1.21 -5.60
N VAL A 148 8.59 -1.58 -4.88
CA VAL A 148 8.68 -2.82 -4.08
C VAL A 148 7.51 -3.00 -3.10
N ASN A 149 7.04 -1.92 -2.50
CA ASN A 149 5.90 -1.98 -1.57
C ASN A 149 4.60 -2.41 -2.26
N VAL A 150 4.42 -2.01 -3.52
CA VAL A 150 3.27 -2.42 -4.33
C VAL A 150 3.38 -3.89 -4.71
N ILE A 151 4.57 -4.32 -5.16
CA ILE A 151 4.81 -5.72 -5.52
C ILE A 151 4.61 -6.66 -4.32
N GLY A 152 5.16 -6.28 -3.15
CA GLY A 152 5.10 -7.13 -1.95
C GLY A 152 3.73 -7.19 -1.27
N SER A 153 2.88 -6.19 -1.48
CA SER A 153 1.56 -6.11 -0.82
C SER A 153 0.39 -6.52 -1.70
N THR A 154 0.56 -6.61 -3.03
CA THR A 154 -0.56 -6.57 -3.97
C THR A 154 -0.48 -7.66 -5.02
N LYS A 155 -1.57 -8.40 -5.21
CA LYS A 155 -1.71 -9.30 -6.37
C LYS A 155 -2.03 -8.48 -7.61
N ILE A 156 -1.05 -8.35 -8.52
CA ILE A 156 -1.15 -7.51 -9.71
C ILE A 156 -1.72 -8.30 -10.88
N ILE A 157 -2.80 -7.79 -11.45
CA ILE A 157 -3.51 -8.36 -12.57
C ILE A 157 -3.19 -7.53 -13.82
N GLU A 158 -2.71 -8.18 -14.86
CA GLU A 158 -2.59 -7.56 -16.17
C GLU A 158 -3.96 -7.57 -16.85
N GLY A 159 -4.56 -6.38 -16.99
CA GLY A 159 -5.91 -6.25 -17.52
C GLY A 159 -6.66 -5.06 -16.96
N SER A 160 -7.96 -5.21 -16.86
CA SER A 160 -8.94 -4.21 -16.44
C SER A 160 -9.40 -4.42 -14.98
N PHE A 161 -10.27 -3.52 -14.52
CA PHE A 161 -10.98 -3.68 -13.25
C PHE A 161 -11.80 -4.98 -13.20
N SER A 162 -12.44 -5.36 -14.31
CA SER A 162 -13.16 -6.61 -14.46
C SER A 162 -12.29 -7.82 -14.20
N ASP A 163 -11.10 -7.84 -14.80
CA ASP A 163 -10.14 -8.93 -14.62
C ASP A 163 -9.70 -9.07 -13.15
N ALA A 164 -9.55 -7.94 -12.46
CA ALA A 164 -9.22 -7.94 -11.03
C ALA A 164 -10.38 -8.46 -10.18
N LEU A 165 -11.62 -8.08 -10.46
CA LEU A 165 -12.82 -8.60 -9.80
C LEU A 165 -12.97 -10.11 -10.01
N GLN A 166 -12.77 -10.57 -11.24
CA GLN A 166 -12.84 -12.00 -11.57
C GLN A 166 -11.78 -12.79 -10.79
N MET A 167 -10.55 -12.29 -10.75
CA MET A 167 -9.47 -12.93 -10.00
C MET A 167 -9.77 -12.97 -8.50
N TYR A 168 -10.26 -11.87 -7.94
CA TYR A 168 -10.68 -11.82 -6.54
C TYR A 168 -11.74 -12.87 -6.25
N ARG A 169 -12.73 -13.04 -7.14
CA ARG A 169 -13.77 -14.04 -7.02
C ARG A 169 -13.23 -15.47 -7.06
N ILE A 170 -12.32 -15.75 -8.01
CA ILE A 170 -11.65 -17.06 -8.13
C ILE A 170 -10.92 -17.41 -6.83
N ASP A 171 -10.15 -16.49 -6.28
CA ASP A 171 -9.38 -16.72 -5.05
C ASP A 171 -10.30 -17.03 -3.87
N LEU A 172 -11.45 -16.35 -3.74
CA LEU A 172 -12.44 -16.64 -2.71
C LEU A 172 -13.05 -18.05 -2.87
N GLU A 173 -13.34 -18.46 -4.10
CA GLU A 173 -13.90 -19.78 -4.40
C GLU A 173 -12.88 -20.89 -4.12
N GLU A 174 -11.64 -20.69 -4.48
CA GLU A 174 -10.55 -21.64 -4.21
C GLU A 174 -10.32 -21.81 -2.70
N GLU A 175 -10.30 -20.73 -1.94
CA GLU A 175 -10.19 -20.80 -0.49
C GLU A 175 -11.38 -21.52 0.14
N SER A 176 -12.58 -21.24 -0.33
CA SER A 176 -13.79 -21.92 0.15
C SER A 176 -13.71 -23.43 -0.12
N LYS A 177 -13.22 -23.84 -1.30
CA LYS A 177 -12.99 -25.25 -1.64
C LYS A 177 -11.91 -25.88 -0.76
N LYS A 178 -10.79 -25.19 -0.54
CA LYS A 178 -9.71 -25.67 0.33
C LYS A 178 -10.18 -25.83 1.79
N LYS A 179 -10.97 -24.89 2.30
CA LYS A 179 -11.58 -24.98 3.63
C LYS A 179 -12.54 -26.18 3.75
N ALA A 180 -13.38 -26.40 2.74
CA ALA A 180 -14.31 -27.53 2.72
C ALA A 180 -13.58 -28.90 2.65
N MET A 181 -12.49 -29.00 1.88
CA MET A 181 -11.74 -30.25 1.74
C MET A 181 -10.90 -30.63 2.98
N ARG A 182 -10.47 -29.65 3.76
CA ARG A 182 -9.53 -29.90 4.88
C ARG A 182 -10.18 -30.03 6.25
N GLY A 183 -11.50 -29.93 6.37
CA GLY A 183 -12.15 -29.86 7.69
C GLY A 183 -11.52 -28.73 8.54
N TYR A 184 -11.23 -27.62 7.92
CA TYR A 184 -10.35 -26.57 8.42
C TYR A 184 -10.96 -25.91 9.65
N THR A 185 -10.45 -26.25 10.82
CA THR A 185 -10.51 -25.38 11.97
C THR A 185 -9.52 -24.24 11.71
N GLU A 186 -10.04 -23.04 11.66
CA GLU A 186 -9.26 -21.82 11.47
C GLU A 186 -8.31 -21.63 12.66
N THR A 187 -7.10 -22.20 12.56
CA THR A 187 -6.03 -22.00 13.53
C THR A 187 -4.93 -21.09 12.96
N LYS A 188 -5.31 -20.04 12.28
CA LYS A 188 -4.53 -18.83 12.35
C LYS A 188 -5.15 -18.00 13.47
N ALA A 189 -4.72 -18.28 14.70
CA ALA A 189 -4.73 -17.23 15.70
C ALA A 189 -4.13 -15.99 15.00
N PRO A 190 -4.81 -14.83 15.05
CA PRO A 190 -4.16 -13.61 14.65
C PRO A 190 -2.82 -13.64 15.35
N LEU A 191 -1.74 -13.26 14.65
CA LEU A 191 -0.43 -13.07 15.26
C LEU A 191 -0.66 -12.12 16.43
N THR A 192 -0.92 -12.70 17.61
CA THR A 192 -1.04 -11.93 18.83
C THR A 192 0.39 -11.59 19.20
N VAL A 193 0.93 -10.58 18.54
CA VAL A 193 2.15 -9.96 18.97
C VAL A 193 1.81 -9.33 20.31
N THR A 194 2.27 -9.93 21.38
CA THR A 194 2.19 -9.31 22.71
C THR A 194 3.12 -8.12 22.66
N LEU A 195 2.53 -6.96 22.43
CA LEU A 195 3.25 -5.70 22.36
C LEU A 195 3.71 -5.33 23.76
N GLU A 196 4.99 -5.47 24.04
CA GLU A 196 5.59 -4.83 25.22
C GLU A 196 5.37 -3.33 25.09
N LYS A 197 4.68 -2.75 26.05
CA LYS A 197 4.48 -1.32 26.12
C LYS A 197 5.86 -0.68 26.34
N LYS A 198 6.40 -0.05 25.33
CA LYS A 198 7.64 0.73 25.46
C LYS A 198 7.33 2.00 26.25
N ASP A 199 8.22 2.34 27.17
CA ASP A 199 8.10 3.55 28.00
C ASP A 199 8.31 4.84 27.20
N ARG A 200 8.87 4.72 26.00
CA ARG A 200 9.18 5.84 25.10
C ARG A 200 8.40 5.71 23.78
N PRO A 201 7.90 6.83 23.23
CA PRO A 201 7.27 6.82 21.93
C PRO A 201 8.29 6.42 20.82
N VAL A 202 7.83 5.61 19.88
CA VAL A 202 8.65 5.12 18.77
C VAL A 202 8.33 5.90 17.52
N VAL A 203 9.36 6.37 16.83
CA VAL A 203 9.27 7.07 15.54
C VAL A 203 9.83 6.19 14.44
N TYR A 204 9.04 5.91 13.41
CA TYR A 204 9.55 5.32 12.19
C TYR A 204 10.00 6.43 11.24
N VAL A 205 11.25 6.38 10.81
CA VAL A 205 11.83 7.33 9.87
C VAL A 205 11.76 6.74 8.47
N SER A 206 10.94 7.32 7.60
CA SER A 206 10.88 6.97 6.19
C SER A 206 11.75 7.93 5.38
N THR A 207 12.63 7.41 4.55
CA THR A 207 13.56 8.20 3.74
C THR A 207 13.85 7.51 2.42
N SER A 208 14.13 8.30 1.39
CA SER A 208 14.56 7.82 0.08
C SER A 208 16.05 7.47 0.01
N ASP A 209 16.83 7.77 1.06
CA ASP A 209 18.29 7.63 1.08
C ASP A 209 18.80 6.21 1.40
N ARG A 210 17.93 5.20 1.39
CA ARG A 210 18.25 3.83 1.82
C ARG A 210 19.52 3.26 1.16
N ASP A 211 19.72 3.55 -0.11
CA ASP A 211 20.82 3.00 -0.92
C ASP A 211 22.02 3.96 -1.04
N ASN A 212 21.99 5.06 -0.31
CA ASN A 212 23.09 6.02 -0.29
C ASN A 212 24.17 5.56 0.70
N LEU A 213 25.43 5.56 0.30
CA LEU A 213 26.56 5.18 1.15
C LEU A 213 26.63 5.98 2.46
N ASP A 214 26.18 7.22 2.44
CA ASP A 214 26.16 8.11 3.62
C ASP A 214 24.90 7.95 4.49
N ALA A 215 23.95 7.14 4.06
CA ALA A 215 22.65 7.00 4.76
C ALA A 215 22.83 6.51 6.20
N LYS A 216 23.73 5.56 6.42
CA LYS A 216 23.99 4.98 7.74
C LYS A 216 24.49 6.03 8.73
N GLU A 217 25.41 6.90 8.31
CA GLU A 217 25.93 7.97 9.17
C GLU A 217 24.84 8.99 9.51
N LYS A 218 24.06 9.42 8.52
CA LYS A 218 22.92 10.32 8.69
C LYS A 218 21.86 9.73 9.65
N TYR A 219 21.59 8.43 9.56
CA TYR A 219 20.64 7.75 10.43
C TYR A 219 21.13 7.71 11.89
N GLU A 220 22.42 7.48 12.10
CA GLU A 220 23.00 7.50 13.43
C GLU A 220 22.96 8.91 14.05
N GLU A 221 23.20 9.96 13.26
CA GLU A 221 23.05 11.33 13.74
C GLU A 221 21.59 11.64 14.10
N LEU A 222 20.65 11.27 13.25
CA LEU A 222 19.22 11.49 13.48
C LEU A 222 18.73 10.69 14.70
N ARG A 223 19.22 9.47 14.89
CA ARG A 223 18.94 8.65 16.07
C ARG A 223 19.34 9.37 17.35
N LYS A 224 20.54 9.97 17.40
CA LYS A 224 21.00 10.74 18.55
C LYS A 224 20.12 11.97 18.83
N VAL A 225 19.66 12.64 17.77
CA VAL A 225 18.73 13.76 17.91
C VAL A 225 17.40 13.30 18.49
N LEU A 226 16.80 12.25 17.93
CA LEU A 226 15.52 11.73 18.41
C LEU A 226 15.61 11.21 19.85
N ASP A 227 16.70 10.53 20.20
CA ASP A 227 16.96 10.06 21.56
C ASP A 227 17.03 11.23 22.56
N LYS A 228 17.69 12.33 22.21
CA LYS A 228 17.75 13.55 23.02
C LYS A 228 16.36 14.12 23.33
N TYR A 229 15.40 13.96 22.43
CA TYR A 229 14.01 14.40 22.60
C TYR A 229 13.09 13.33 23.19
N GLY A 230 13.63 12.19 23.62
CA GLY A 230 12.88 11.15 24.29
C GLY A 230 12.15 10.17 23.37
N PHE A 231 12.56 10.08 22.10
CA PHE A 231 12.00 9.15 21.13
C PHE A 231 12.95 7.98 20.86
N ASP A 232 12.37 6.79 20.65
CA ASP A 232 13.07 5.67 20.03
C ASP A 232 12.87 5.75 18.51
N ALA A 233 13.95 5.61 17.73
CA ALA A 233 13.88 5.69 16.28
C ALA A 233 14.05 4.32 15.64
N ILE A 234 13.28 4.08 14.57
CA ILE A 234 13.41 2.88 13.72
C ILE A 234 13.63 3.35 12.28
N PHE A 235 14.67 2.84 11.64
CA PHE A 235 15.02 3.13 10.27
C PHE A 235 14.78 1.92 9.36
N PRO A 236 14.64 2.12 8.02
CA PRO A 236 14.47 1.02 7.06
C PRO A 236 15.63 0.01 7.05
N THR A 237 16.81 0.46 7.49
CA THR A 237 18.03 -0.37 7.57
C THR A 237 18.19 -1.13 8.88
N ASP A 238 17.33 -0.88 9.87
CA ASP A 238 17.41 -1.58 11.14
C ASP A 238 16.90 -3.03 10.99
N ASP A 239 17.64 -3.97 11.53
CA ASP A 239 17.21 -5.37 11.57
C ASP A 239 15.96 -5.52 12.43
N ALA A 240 14.99 -6.27 11.93
CA ALA A 240 13.80 -6.57 12.71
C ALA A 240 14.17 -7.59 13.82
N PRO A 241 13.84 -7.31 15.09
CA PRO A 241 14.09 -8.27 16.17
C PRO A 241 13.47 -9.64 15.88
N GLY A 242 14.27 -10.71 15.95
CA GLY A 242 13.81 -12.08 15.71
C GLY A 242 13.71 -12.50 14.24
N VAL A 243 14.32 -11.76 13.32
CA VAL A 243 14.49 -12.13 11.90
C VAL A 243 15.89 -12.70 11.65
N GLU A 244 16.68 -12.85 12.69
CA GLU A 244 18.11 -13.25 12.64
C GLU A 244 18.39 -14.60 11.96
N ASN A 245 17.34 -15.40 11.68
CA ASN A 245 17.46 -16.74 11.07
C ASN A 245 16.57 -16.96 9.84
N ILE A 246 16.03 -15.93 9.22
CA ILE A 246 15.36 -16.09 7.94
C ILE A 246 16.42 -15.88 6.86
N GLU A 247 17.04 -16.99 6.41
CA GLU A 247 17.78 -17.05 5.15
C GLU A 247 16.80 -16.87 3.99
N THR A 248 16.23 -15.70 3.84
CA THR A 248 15.54 -15.33 2.63
C THR A 248 16.35 -14.21 2.00
N ASP A 249 16.81 -14.44 0.78
CA ASP A 249 17.27 -13.38 -0.12
C ASP A 249 16.14 -12.39 -0.43
N ASP A 250 14.96 -12.62 0.15
CA ASP A 250 13.78 -11.80 -0.06
C ASP A 250 13.77 -10.61 0.89
N ILE A 251 14.34 -9.52 0.39
CA ILE A 251 14.31 -8.18 1.01
C ILE A 251 12.86 -7.77 1.35
N TYR A 252 11.89 -8.27 0.61
CA TYR A 252 10.46 -7.97 0.79
C TYR A 252 9.89 -8.65 2.02
N GLU A 253 10.23 -9.90 2.26
CA GLU A 253 9.77 -10.61 3.44
C GLU A 253 10.37 -10.01 4.71
N LYS A 254 11.62 -9.54 4.65
CA LYS A 254 12.24 -8.77 5.74
C LYS A 254 11.52 -7.45 5.98
N ALA A 255 11.28 -6.65 4.93
CA ALA A 255 10.56 -5.38 5.04
C ALA A 255 9.11 -5.59 5.49
N TYR A 256 8.44 -6.60 4.98
CA TYR A 256 7.10 -7.02 5.37
C TYR A 256 7.02 -7.41 6.83
N ASN A 257 7.91 -8.28 7.29
CA ASN A 257 7.97 -8.68 8.69
C ASN A 257 8.36 -7.52 9.61
N GLN A 258 9.16 -6.57 9.13
CA GLN A 258 9.43 -5.33 9.84
C GLN A 258 8.18 -4.46 9.99
N ILE A 259 7.34 -4.36 8.97
CA ILE A 259 6.08 -3.60 9.00
C ILE A 259 5.03 -4.31 9.84
N LEU A 260 4.87 -5.63 9.69
CA LEU A 260 3.88 -6.42 10.44
C LEU A 260 4.17 -6.49 11.95
N ARG A 261 5.44 -6.57 12.33
CA ARG A 261 5.83 -6.53 13.75
C ARG A 261 5.64 -5.16 14.37
N ARG A 262 5.29 -4.16 13.56
CA ARG A 262 5.01 -2.79 13.93
C ARG A 262 3.52 -2.47 13.98
N GLU A 263 2.66 -3.40 14.34
CA GLU A 263 1.26 -3.12 14.70
C GLU A 263 1.11 -1.98 15.73
N TYR A 264 2.23 -1.48 16.23
CA TYR A 264 2.34 -0.23 16.99
C TYR A 264 1.85 1.01 16.26
N LEU A 265 1.81 0.98 14.94
CA LEU A 265 1.44 2.13 14.11
C LEU A 265 -0.01 2.57 14.27
N TYR A 266 -0.90 1.66 14.65
CA TYR A 266 -2.34 1.91 14.66
C TYR A 266 -2.93 2.31 16.00
N ARG A 267 -2.19 2.24 17.10
CA ARG A 267 -2.72 2.57 18.44
C ARG A 267 -2.22 3.89 19.04
N GLY A 268 -2.00 4.90 18.21
CA GLY A 268 -2.00 6.28 18.66
C GLY A 268 -0.67 6.89 19.12
N HIS A 269 0.49 6.29 18.81
CA HIS A 269 1.78 6.80 19.28
C HIS A 269 2.86 6.85 18.19
N LEU A 270 2.48 6.79 16.91
CA LEU A 270 3.45 6.91 15.83
C LEU A 270 3.42 8.29 15.20
N MET A 271 4.56 8.95 15.20
CA MET A 271 4.84 10.11 14.38
C MET A 271 5.68 9.65 13.17
N LEU A 272 5.16 9.85 11.96
CA LEU A 272 5.89 9.62 10.73
C LEU A 272 6.66 10.90 10.38
N LEU A 273 7.98 10.83 10.38
CA LEU A 273 8.83 11.88 9.85
C LEU A 273 9.28 11.50 8.44
N LEU A 274 8.92 12.34 7.46
CA LEU A 274 9.38 12.25 6.09
C LEU A 274 10.50 13.29 5.89
N PHE A 275 11.65 12.86 5.40
CA PHE A 275 12.77 13.73 5.01
C PHE A 275 13.11 13.49 3.55
#